data_aee8d77e40ea82c18b6c9e1d23853a6b
#
_entry.id   aee8d77e40ea82c18b6c9e1d23853a6b
#
_cell.length_a   1.000
_cell.length_b   1.000
_cell.length_c   1.000
_cell.angle_alpha   90.00
_cell.angle_beta   90.00
_cell.angle_gamma   90.00
#
_symmetry.space_group_name_H-M   'P 1'
#
loop_
_entity.id
_entity.type
_entity.pdbx_description
1 polymer ?
#
loop_
_entity_poly.entity_id
_entity_poly.type
_entity_poly.pdbx_seq_one_letter_code
_entity_poly.pdbx_strand_id
1 'polypeptide(L)'
;GGIDYKILYRTALAFIVSLPILFRFLDDYQKQRITAFLHPDDTSIEATYQVLQAKTAIGSGGFFGKGLFQGDLKTLDFLPVQTSDFIYAVICEEFGFLGGFVVICLYAVFIYRTALTCHLARDLYSGLIVAGFLGMFVFQIFENIGMTMGVMPVTGITLPFISYGGSSIVSNMMALGLILNV
;
A
#
# COMPACT_ATOMS: atom_id res chain seq x y z
N GLY A 1 -17.67 15.06 -20.83
CA GLY A 1 -17.35 14.07 -21.84
C GLY A 1 -18.00 12.76 -21.46
N GLY A 2 -19.02 12.32 -22.22
CA GLY A 2 -19.67 11.05 -21.97
C GLY A 2 -18.74 9.89 -22.32
N ILE A 3 -18.42 9.08 -21.31
CA ILE A 3 -17.69 7.84 -21.54
C ILE A 3 -18.66 6.87 -22.22
N ASP A 4 -18.29 6.39 -23.41
CA ASP A 4 -19.07 5.36 -24.10
C ASP A 4 -18.93 4.03 -23.35
N TYR A 5 -19.98 3.62 -22.64
CA TYR A 5 -20.00 2.37 -21.85
C TYR A 5 -19.63 1.12 -22.67
N LYS A 6 -19.86 1.16 -24.00
CA LYS A 6 -19.46 0.07 -24.89
C LYS A 6 -17.94 -0.05 -25.01
N ILE A 7 -17.23 1.08 -25.01
CA ILE A 7 -15.77 1.08 -25.02
C ILE A 7 -15.24 0.56 -23.68
N LEU A 8 -15.80 1.04 -22.57
CA LEU A 8 -15.43 0.57 -21.23
C LEU A 8 -15.64 -0.95 -21.08
N TYR A 9 -16.78 -1.46 -21.51
CA TYR A 9 -17.09 -2.89 -21.48
C TYR A 9 -16.12 -3.71 -22.34
N ARG A 10 -15.85 -3.26 -23.58
CA ARG A 10 -14.91 -3.94 -24.49
C ARG A 10 -13.49 -3.95 -23.96
N THR A 11 -13.01 -2.87 -23.39
CA THR A 11 -11.66 -2.79 -22.78
C THR A 11 -11.57 -3.68 -21.54
N ALA A 12 -12.58 -3.69 -20.67
CA ALA A 12 -12.64 -4.58 -19.52
C ALA A 12 -12.66 -6.06 -19.95
N LEU A 13 -13.47 -6.42 -20.95
CA LEU A 13 -13.53 -7.78 -21.47
C LEU A 13 -12.18 -8.20 -22.09
N ALA A 14 -11.57 -7.33 -22.89
CA ALA A 14 -10.26 -7.59 -23.49
C ALA A 14 -9.19 -7.79 -22.41
N PHE A 15 -9.22 -6.99 -21.33
CA PHE A 15 -8.33 -7.14 -20.20
C PHE A 15 -8.51 -8.48 -19.49
N ILE A 16 -9.76 -8.89 -19.19
CA ILE A 16 -10.06 -10.19 -18.56
C ILE A 16 -9.57 -11.36 -19.40
N VAL A 17 -9.79 -11.31 -20.73
CA VAL A 17 -9.35 -12.35 -21.66
C VAL A 17 -7.81 -12.40 -21.77
N SER A 18 -7.12 -11.26 -21.58
CA SER A 18 -5.66 -11.19 -21.61
C SER A 18 -4.99 -11.70 -20.32
N LEU A 19 -5.71 -11.77 -19.18
CA LEU A 19 -5.15 -12.19 -17.88
C LEU A 19 -4.43 -13.55 -17.92
N PRO A 20 -4.98 -14.65 -18.48
CA PRO A 20 -4.27 -15.93 -18.52
C PRO A 20 -3.02 -15.90 -19.41
N ILE A 21 -3.00 -15.05 -20.43
CA ILE A 21 -1.84 -14.86 -21.30
C ILE A 21 -0.77 -14.08 -20.53
N LEU A 22 -1.17 -12.99 -19.85
CA LEU A 22 -0.28 -12.18 -19.01
C LEU A 22 0.33 -13.02 -17.89
N PHE A 23 -0.46 -13.88 -17.24
CA PHE A 23 0.03 -14.76 -16.18
C PHE A 23 1.17 -15.68 -16.64
N ARG A 24 1.20 -16.07 -17.91
CA ARG A 24 2.27 -16.89 -18.47
C ARG A 24 3.59 -16.15 -18.62
N PHE A 25 3.52 -14.81 -18.80
CA PHE A 25 4.69 -13.95 -18.97
C PHE A 25 5.21 -13.36 -17.63
N LEU A 26 4.53 -13.63 -16.50
CA LEU A 26 5.02 -13.19 -15.21
C LEU A 26 6.29 -13.97 -14.83
N ASP A 27 7.22 -13.27 -14.17
CA ASP A 27 8.38 -13.90 -13.56
C ASP A 27 7.97 -14.81 -12.41
N ASP A 28 8.81 -15.81 -12.10
CA ASP A 28 8.53 -16.77 -11.03
C ASP A 28 8.34 -16.10 -9.68
N TYR A 29 9.05 -15.00 -9.41
CA TYR A 29 8.88 -14.18 -8.23
C TYR A 29 7.48 -13.56 -8.12
N GLN A 30 6.92 -13.07 -9.23
CA GLN A 30 5.57 -12.49 -9.26
C GLN A 30 4.51 -13.59 -9.08
N LYS A 31 4.73 -14.77 -9.71
CA LYS A 31 3.84 -15.92 -9.53
C LYS A 31 3.81 -16.39 -8.08
N GLN A 32 4.97 -16.45 -7.41
CA GLN A 32 5.05 -16.81 -6.00
C GLN A 32 4.24 -15.88 -5.10
N ARG A 33 4.25 -14.57 -5.35
CA ARG A 33 3.46 -13.60 -4.58
C ARG A 33 1.94 -13.81 -4.75
N ILE A 34 1.50 -14.09 -5.98
CA ILE A 34 0.10 -14.41 -6.25
C ILE A 34 -0.29 -15.74 -5.59
N THR A 35 0.58 -16.75 -5.69
CA THR A 35 0.35 -18.07 -5.08
C THR A 35 0.32 -17.98 -3.55
N ALA A 36 1.21 -17.19 -2.94
CA ALA A 36 1.22 -16.93 -1.51
C ALA A 36 -0.11 -16.30 -1.02
N PHE A 37 -0.67 -15.40 -1.81
CA PHE A 37 -1.95 -14.78 -1.49
C PHE A 37 -3.12 -15.77 -1.58
N LEU A 38 -3.11 -16.67 -2.58
CA LEU A 38 -4.15 -17.68 -2.78
C LEU A 38 -4.05 -18.84 -1.80
N HIS A 39 -2.84 -19.14 -1.30
CA HIS A 39 -2.56 -20.22 -0.35
C HIS A 39 -1.86 -19.68 0.90
N PRO A 40 -2.59 -18.96 1.77
CA PRO A 40 -2.01 -18.29 2.94
C PRO A 40 -1.49 -19.25 4.02
N ASP A 41 -1.80 -20.54 3.91
CA ASP A 41 -1.36 -21.57 4.85
C ASP A 41 -0.01 -22.21 4.47
N ASP A 42 0.48 -21.98 3.26
CA ASP A 42 1.74 -22.51 2.78
C ASP A 42 2.93 -21.63 3.18
N THR A 43 3.50 -21.90 4.35
CA THR A 43 4.65 -21.17 4.90
C THR A 43 5.98 -21.50 4.21
N SER A 44 6.01 -22.44 3.27
CA SER A 44 7.20 -22.69 2.45
C SER A 44 7.47 -21.55 1.46
N ILE A 45 6.47 -20.73 1.17
CA ILE A 45 6.58 -19.57 0.31
C ILE A 45 7.03 -18.37 1.15
N GLU A 46 8.17 -17.78 0.80
CA GLU A 46 8.77 -16.66 1.53
C GLU A 46 7.79 -15.48 1.76
N ALA A 47 6.99 -15.14 0.74
CA ALA A 47 5.99 -14.07 0.85
C ALA A 47 4.90 -14.39 1.89
N THR A 48 4.46 -15.66 2.01
CA THR A 48 3.51 -16.09 3.04
C THR A 48 4.12 -15.95 4.43
N TYR A 49 5.38 -16.37 4.58
CA TYR A 49 6.10 -16.25 5.85
C TYR A 49 6.24 -14.79 6.29
N GLN A 50 6.57 -13.86 5.37
CA GLN A 50 6.66 -12.43 5.66
C GLN A 50 5.32 -11.85 6.14
N VAL A 51 4.21 -12.20 5.49
CA VAL A 51 2.87 -11.76 5.90
C VAL A 51 2.49 -12.33 7.28
N LEU A 52 2.82 -13.61 7.54
CA LEU A 52 2.55 -14.23 8.83
C LEU A 52 3.32 -13.52 9.95
N GLN A 53 4.59 -13.21 9.73
CA GLN A 53 5.41 -12.44 10.67
C GLN A 53 4.83 -11.05 10.93
N ALA A 54 4.41 -10.34 9.86
CA ALA A 54 3.78 -9.02 10.00
C ALA A 54 2.48 -9.10 10.83
N LYS A 55 1.62 -10.09 10.58
CA LYS A 55 0.39 -10.32 11.37
C LYS A 55 0.71 -10.63 12.83
N THR A 56 1.71 -11.45 13.09
CA THR A 56 2.15 -11.81 14.44
C THR A 56 2.65 -10.57 15.18
N ALA A 57 3.42 -9.72 14.52
CA ALA A 57 3.90 -8.46 15.08
C ALA A 57 2.76 -7.50 15.44
N ILE A 58 1.82 -7.28 14.50
CA ILE A 58 0.63 -6.47 14.76
C ILE A 58 -0.15 -7.01 15.98
N GLY A 59 -0.35 -8.34 16.04
CA GLY A 59 -1.05 -8.98 17.16
C GLY A 59 -0.30 -8.87 18.50
N SER A 60 1.04 -8.95 18.45
CA SER A 60 1.88 -8.88 19.65
C SER A 60 1.96 -7.47 20.26
N GLY A 61 1.71 -6.41 19.46
CA GLY A 61 1.70 -5.03 19.94
C GLY A 61 0.52 -4.71 20.87
N GLY A 62 -0.57 -5.49 20.85
CA GLY A 62 -1.75 -5.25 21.70
C GLY A 62 -2.31 -3.85 21.51
N PHE A 63 -2.83 -3.25 22.60
CA PHE A 63 -3.48 -1.95 22.51
C PHE A 63 -2.49 -0.77 22.58
N PHE A 64 -1.45 -0.85 23.42
CA PHE A 64 -0.49 0.23 23.67
C PHE A 64 0.89 0.00 23.05
N GLY A 65 1.14 -1.14 22.46
CA GLY A 65 2.45 -1.51 21.91
C GLY A 65 3.43 -2.06 22.94
N LYS A 66 4.53 -2.62 22.43
CA LYS A 66 5.66 -3.11 23.25
C LYS A 66 6.58 -1.98 23.72
N GLY A 67 6.49 -0.80 23.13
CA GLY A 67 7.39 0.32 23.35
C GLY A 67 8.36 0.53 22.20
N LEU A 68 8.86 1.76 22.11
CA LEU A 68 9.74 2.23 21.06
C LEU A 68 11.06 1.42 21.07
N PHE A 69 11.45 0.88 19.93
CA PHE A 69 12.64 0.02 19.74
C PHE A 69 12.64 -1.32 20.51
N GLN A 70 11.48 -1.75 21.06
CA GLN A 70 11.34 -3.03 21.75
C GLN A 70 10.57 -4.08 20.92
N GLY A 71 10.36 -3.82 19.64
CA GLY A 71 9.72 -4.76 18.71
C GLY A 71 10.65 -5.93 18.35
N ASP A 72 10.12 -7.14 18.37
CA ASP A 72 10.87 -8.37 18.04
C ASP A 72 11.23 -8.43 16.56
N LEU A 73 10.39 -7.84 15.67
CA LEU A 73 10.66 -7.77 14.23
C LEU A 73 12.00 -7.10 13.94
N LYS A 74 12.37 -6.08 14.72
CA LYS A 74 13.59 -5.29 14.53
C LYS A 74 14.82 -5.92 15.18
N THR A 75 14.64 -6.59 16.32
CA THR A 75 15.76 -7.17 17.09
C THR A 75 16.24 -8.51 16.56
N LEU A 76 15.40 -9.26 15.86
CA LEU A 76 15.69 -10.61 15.43
C LEU A 76 16.04 -10.72 13.94
N ASP A 77 16.16 -9.60 13.20
CA ASP A 77 16.47 -9.56 11.75
C ASP A 77 15.61 -10.53 10.90
N PHE A 78 14.38 -10.83 11.36
CA PHE A 78 13.48 -11.79 10.71
C PHE A 78 13.05 -11.40 9.30
N LEU A 79 13.21 -10.12 8.92
CA LEU A 79 12.83 -9.64 7.60
C LEU A 79 13.94 -8.76 7.01
N PRO A 80 14.62 -9.16 5.94
CA PRO A 80 15.66 -8.37 5.30
C PRO A 80 15.15 -7.08 4.63
N VAL A 81 13.82 -6.93 4.43
CA VAL A 81 13.17 -5.75 3.79
C VAL A 81 12.20 -5.03 4.74
N GLN A 82 12.45 -5.11 6.06
CA GLN A 82 11.54 -4.66 7.13
C GLN A 82 11.23 -3.17 7.11
N THR A 83 12.19 -2.35 6.71
CA THR A 83 12.11 -0.90 6.90
C THR A 83 11.31 -0.17 5.82
N SER A 84 11.03 -0.81 4.69
CA SER A 84 10.31 -0.17 3.58
C SER A 84 8.87 -0.66 3.45
N ASP A 85 8.67 -1.97 3.34
CA ASP A 85 7.39 -2.52 2.88
C ASP A 85 6.43 -2.85 4.03
N PHE A 86 6.97 -3.33 5.17
CA PHE A 86 6.18 -3.72 6.35
C PHE A 86 6.25 -2.71 7.50
N ILE A 87 6.56 -1.44 7.22
CA ILE A 87 6.70 -0.40 8.25
C ILE A 87 5.43 -0.24 9.10
N TYR A 88 4.25 -0.45 8.52
CA TYR A 88 2.99 -0.38 9.25
C TYR A 88 2.89 -1.46 10.33
N ALA A 89 3.41 -2.68 10.07
CA ALA A 89 3.45 -3.74 11.08
C ALA A 89 4.39 -3.36 12.25
N VAL A 90 5.54 -2.74 11.95
CA VAL A 90 6.47 -2.25 12.99
C VAL A 90 5.82 -1.18 13.85
N ILE A 91 5.09 -0.22 13.24
CA ILE A 91 4.36 0.82 13.98
C ILE A 91 3.30 0.18 14.90
N CYS A 92 2.57 -0.82 14.41
CA CYS A 92 1.57 -1.52 15.22
C CYS A 92 2.22 -2.37 16.34
N GLU A 93 3.41 -2.91 16.14
CA GLU A 93 4.14 -3.63 17.19
C GLU A 93 4.65 -2.70 18.29
N GLU A 94 5.28 -1.57 17.90
CA GLU A 94 5.88 -0.63 18.86
C GLU A 94 4.86 0.25 19.59
N PHE A 95 3.83 0.75 18.88
CA PHE A 95 2.82 1.67 19.41
C PHE A 95 1.43 1.05 19.60
N GLY A 96 1.28 -0.23 19.26
CA GLY A 96 0.04 -0.97 19.40
C GLY A 96 -1.06 -0.53 18.42
N PHE A 97 -2.28 -0.97 18.74
CA PHE A 97 -3.48 -0.58 17.99
C PHE A 97 -3.64 0.94 17.89
N LEU A 98 -3.31 1.67 18.97
CA LEU A 98 -3.43 3.13 19.01
C LEU A 98 -2.51 3.79 17.96
N GLY A 99 -1.27 3.34 17.83
CA GLY A 99 -0.32 3.84 16.83
C GLY A 99 -0.80 3.59 15.40
N GLY A 100 -1.21 2.35 15.10
CA GLY A 100 -1.77 1.99 13.80
C GLY A 100 -3.02 2.81 13.45
N PHE A 101 -3.92 3.00 14.43
CA PHE A 101 -5.14 3.80 14.26
C PHE A 101 -4.83 5.28 13.98
N VAL A 102 -3.88 5.88 14.69
CA VAL A 102 -3.44 7.26 14.45
C VAL A 102 -2.91 7.42 13.02
N VAL A 103 -2.09 6.49 12.54
CA VAL A 103 -1.58 6.51 11.15
C VAL A 103 -2.72 6.46 10.14
N ILE A 104 -3.71 5.59 10.32
CA ILE A 104 -4.89 5.52 9.45
C ILE A 104 -5.67 6.84 9.48
N CYS A 105 -5.88 7.42 10.66
CA CYS A 105 -6.57 8.72 10.78
C CYS A 105 -5.82 9.85 10.06
N LEU A 106 -4.50 9.90 10.17
CA LEU A 106 -3.68 10.89 9.46
C LEU A 106 -3.81 10.72 7.94
N TYR A 107 -3.77 9.50 7.42
CA TYR A 107 -4.02 9.26 6.01
C TYR A 107 -5.46 9.59 5.59
N ALA A 108 -6.45 9.30 6.41
CA ALA A 108 -7.83 9.70 6.12
C ALA A 108 -7.98 11.22 6.00
N VAL A 109 -7.36 11.98 6.90
CA VAL A 109 -7.31 13.45 6.82
C VAL A 109 -6.57 13.91 5.56
N PHE A 110 -5.43 13.30 5.23
CA PHE A 110 -4.66 13.62 4.03
C PHE A 110 -5.48 13.38 2.75
N ILE A 111 -6.10 12.21 2.62
CA ILE A 111 -6.96 11.86 1.49
C ILE A 111 -8.15 12.82 1.38
N TYR A 112 -8.81 13.13 2.51
CA TYR A 112 -9.94 14.06 2.55
C TYR A 112 -9.53 15.46 2.09
N ARG A 113 -8.39 15.98 2.59
CA ARG A 113 -7.88 17.31 2.18
C ARG A 113 -7.49 17.33 0.70
N THR A 114 -6.84 16.30 0.19
CA THR A 114 -6.50 16.19 -1.24
C THR A 114 -7.74 16.09 -2.11
N ALA A 115 -8.76 15.34 -1.69
CA ALA A 115 -10.04 15.27 -2.39
C ALA A 115 -10.78 16.62 -2.41
N LEU A 116 -10.71 17.37 -1.31
CA LEU A 116 -11.28 18.73 -1.24
C LEU A 116 -10.54 19.69 -2.19
N THR A 117 -9.21 19.64 -2.25
CA THR A 117 -8.41 20.41 -3.22
C THR A 117 -8.79 20.06 -4.65
N CYS A 118 -8.99 18.78 -4.96
CA CYS A 118 -9.46 18.33 -6.27
C CYS A 118 -10.82 18.94 -6.65
N HIS A 119 -11.74 18.99 -5.69
CA HIS A 119 -13.09 19.53 -5.92
C HIS A 119 -13.10 21.06 -6.05
N LEU A 120 -12.20 21.75 -5.37
CA LEU A 120 -12.07 23.22 -5.37
C LEU A 120 -11.13 23.75 -6.46
N ALA A 121 -10.53 22.88 -7.28
CA ALA A 121 -9.61 23.27 -8.35
C ALA A 121 -10.25 24.27 -9.32
N ARG A 122 -9.49 25.28 -9.72
CA ARG A 122 -9.97 26.40 -10.56
C ARG A 122 -10.33 25.99 -11.98
N ASP A 123 -9.64 24.98 -12.49
CA ASP A 123 -9.79 24.48 -13.84
C ASP A 123 -9.82 22.95 -13.90
N LEU A 124 -10.43 22.40 -14.93
CA LEU A 124 -10.57 20.97 -15.12
C LEU A 124 -9.22 20.24 -15.18
N TYR A 125 -8.21 20.87 -15.79
CA TYR A 125 -6.88 20.27 -15.96
C TYR A 125 -6.19 20.08 -14.60
N SER A 126 -6.17 21.10 -13.75
CA SER A 126 -5.62 21.06 -12.41
C SER A 126 -6.38 20.03 -11.53
N GLY A 127 -7.70 20.01 -11.63
CA GLY A 127 -8.52 19.02 -10.94
C GLY A 127 -8.19 17.58 -11.33
N LEU A 128 -7.97 17.31 -12.63
CA LEU A 128 -7.59 15.98 -13.12
C LEU A 128 -6.20 15.55 -12.63
N ILE A 129 -5.23 16.47 -12.56
CA ILE A 129 -3.91 16.18 -12.00
C ILE A 129 -4.02 15.77 -10.54
N VAL A 130 -4.74 16.56 -9.73
CA VAL A 130 -4.95 16.24 -8.30
C VAL A 130 -5.69 14.91 -8.14
N ALA A 131 -6.70 14.64 -8.96
CA ALA A 131 -7.43 13.36 -8.95
C ALA A 131 -6.50 12.17 -9.26
N GLY A 132 -5.59 12.31 -10.20
CA GLY A 132 -4.59 11.28 -10.52
C GLY A 132 -3.66 10.98 -9.34
N PHE A 133 -3.12 12.01 -8.69
CA PHE A 133 -2.29 11.84 -7.49
C PHE A 133 -3.08 11.31 -6.30
N LEU A 134 -4.32 11.74 -6.12
CA LEU A 134 -5.22 11.21 -5.10
C LEU A 134 -5.40 9.69 -5.28
N GLY A 135 -5.70 9.25 -6.51
CA GLY A 135 -5.84 7.82 -6.82
C GLY A 135 -4.56 7.03 -6.54
N MET A 136 -3.40 7.59 -6.90
CA MET A 136 -2.10 7.00 -6.60
C MET A 136 -1.88 6.83 -5.09
N PHE A 137 -2.10 7.88 -4.28
CA PHE A 137 -1.92 7.82 -2.83
C PHE A 137 -2.90 6.85 -2.16
N VAL A 138 -4.18 6.89 -2.55
CA VAL A 138 -5.19 5.95 -2.03
C VAL A 138 -4.78 4.51 -2.30
N PHE A 139 -4.33 4.22 -3.52
CA PHE A 139 -3.88 2.88 -3.89
C PHE A 139 -2.65 2.44 -3.08
N GLN A 140 -1.62 3.29 -2.97
CA GLN A 140 -0.39 2.97 -2.23
C GLN A 140 -0.68 2.71 -0.74
N ILE A 141 -1.52 3.55 -0.10
CA ILE A 141 -1.88 3.39 1.31
C ILE A 141 -2.67 2.11 1.52
N PHE A 142 -3.69 1.86 0.69
CA PHE A 142 -4.55 0.69 0.78
C PHE A 142 -3.76 -0.60 0.53
N GLU A 143 -2.91 -0.60 -0.47
CA GLU A 143 -2.07 -1.74 -0.83
C GLU A 143 -1.06 -2.08 0.27
N ASN A 144 -0.31 -1.09 0.77
CA ASN A 144 0.70 -1.32 1.80
C ASN A 144 0.09 -1.81 3.12
N ILE A 145 -0.95 -1.15 3.61
CA ILE A 145 -1.65 -1.58 4.83
C ILE A 145 -2.34 -2.93 4.61
N GLY A 146 -2.99 -3.11 3.46
CA GLY A 146 -3.69 -4.34 3.10
C GLY A 146 -2.76 -5.55 3.02
N MET A 147 -1.54 -5.41 2.44
CA MET A 147 -0.60 -6.51 2.37
C MET A 147 -0.03 -6.88 3.75
N THR A 148 0.20 -5.91 4.65
CA THR A 148 0.65 -6.21 6.02
C THR A 148 -0.40 -6.97 6.82
N MET A 149 -1.68 -6.74 6.55
CA MET A 149 -2.81 -7.47 7.13
C MET A 149 -3.13 -8.78 6.39
N GLY A 150 -2.48 -9.04 5.24
CA GLY A 150 -2.73 -10.20 4.39
C GLY A 150 -4.08 -10.18 3.68
N VAL A 151 -4.65 -9.00 3.46
CA VAL A 151 -5.86 -8.76 2.66
C VAL A 151 -5.53 -8.54 1.19
N MET A 152 -4.28 -8.13 0.91
CA MET A 152 -3.72 -7.90 -0.43
C MET A 152 -2.45 -8.74 -0.63
N PRO A 153 -2.10 -9.08 -1.89
CA PRO A 153 -0.85 -9.76 -2.17
C PRO A 153 0.34 -8.86 -1.86
N VAL A 154 1.48 -9.44 -1.52
CA VAL A 154 2.71 -8.68 -1.24
C VAL A 154 3.26 -8.11 -2.55
N THR A 155 3.19 -6.80 -2.74
CA THR A 155 3.65 -6.11 -3.95
C THR A 155 4.97 -5.36 -3.77
N GLY A 156 5.33 -5.01 -2.53
CA GLY A 156 6.51 -4.21 -2.23
C GLY A 156 6.30 -2.71 -2.51
N ILE A 157 5.06 -2.23 -2.50
CA ILE A 157 4.74 -0.81 -2.62
C ILE A 157 4.97 -0.13 -1.27
N THR A 158 5.74 0.95 -1.28
CA THR A 158 6.08 1.71 -0.07
C THR A 158 4.90 2.54 0.44
N LEU A 159 4.76 2.66 1.77
CA LEU A 159 3.78 3.52 2.40
C LEU A 159 4.19 5.00 2.25
N PRO A 160 3.39 5.87 1.62
CA PRO A 160 3.76 7.26 1.35
C PRO A 160 4.23 8.02 2.59
N PHE A 161 5.32 8.75 2.49
CA PHE A 161 5.92 9.60 3.53
C PHE A 161 6.45 8.88 4.79
N ILE A 162 6.13 7.61 5.01
CA ILE A 162 6.53 6.86 6.21
C ILE A 162 7.60 5.81 5.86
N SER A 163 7.44 5.07 4.75
CA SER A 163 8.42 4.05 4.35
C SER A 163 9.76 4.66 3.96
N TYR A 164 10.82 3.97 4.30
CA TYR A 164 12.15 4.31 3.83
C TYR A 164 12.29 4.01 2.34
N GLY A 165 12.65 5.04 1.55
CA GLY A 165 12.87 4.91 0.11
C GLY A 165 13.16 6.27 -0.50
N GLY A 166 14.42 6.54 -0.89
CA GLY A 166 14.83 7.86 -1.40
C GLY A 166 14.03 8.30 -2.64
N SER A 167 13.85 7.43 -3.62
CA SER A 167 13.07 7.71 -4.83
C SER A 167 11.58 7.88 -4.55
N SER A 168 11.03 7.07 -3.64
CA SER A 168 9.63 7.15 -3.22
C SER A 168 9.33 8.49 -2.53
N ILE A 169 10.19 8.91 -1.60
CA ILE A 169 10.03 10.19 -0.90
C ILE A 169 10.07 11.35 -1.88
N VAL A 170 11.05 11.38 -2.80
CA VAL A 170 11.15 12.45 -3.81
C VAL A 170 9.91 12.49 -4.69
N SER A 171 9.43 11.34 -5.18
CA SER A 171 8.23 11.26 -6.01
C SER A 171 6.98 11.74 -5.27
N ASN A 172 6.81 11.31 -4.01
CA ASN A 172 5.67 11.71 -3.18
C ASN A 172 5.71 13.20 -2.83
N MET A 173 6.90 13.77 -2.57
CA MET A 173 7.06 15.21 -2.32
C MET A 173 6.80 16.04 -3.58
N MET A 174 7.23 15.58 -4.76
CA MET A 174 6.89 16.24 -6.03
C MET A 174 5.38 16.22 -6.28
N ALA A 175 4.73 15.08 -6.08
CA ALA A 175 3.28 14.97 -6.20
C ALA A 175 2.55 15.92 -5.24
N LEU A 176 3.00 15.97 -3.97
CA LEU A 176 2.44 16.88 -2.96
C LEU A 176 2.65 18.34 -3.37
N GLY A 177 3.85 18.71 -3.88
CA GLY A 177 4.13 20.07 -4.37
C GLY A 177 3.20 20.49 -5.50
N LEU A 178 2.89 19.59 -6.44
CA LEU A 178 1.92 19.84 -7.51
C LEU A 178 0.50 20.00 -6.98
N ILE A 179 0.09 19.20 -5.99
CA ILE A 179 -1.24 19.31 -5.35
C ILE A 179 -1.39 20.66 -4.63
N LEU A 180 -0.34 21.13 -3.95
CA LEU A 180 -0.37 22.39 -3.20
C LEU A 180 -0.35 23.64 -4.09
N ASN A 181 0.05 23.49 -5.36
CA ASN A 181 0.10 24.58 -6.34
C ASN A 181 -1.24 24.79 -7.05
N VAL A 182 -2.22 23.94 -6.84
CA VAL A 182 -3.58 24.01 -7.40
C VAL A 182 -4.51 24.78 -6.49
#